data_7fd8088483f419087c0693334c313eb7
#
_entry.id   7fd8088483f419087c0693334c313eb7
#
_cell.length_a   1.000
_cell.length_b   1.000
_cell.length_c   1.000
_cell.angle_alpha   90.00
_cell.angle_beta   90.00
_cell.angle_gamma   90.00
#
_symmetry.space_group_name_H-M   'P 1'
#
loop_
_entity.id
_entity.type
_entity.pdbx_description
1 polymer ?
#
loop_
_entity_poly.entity_id
_entity_poly.type
_entity_poly.pdbx_seq_one_letter_code
_entity_poly.pdbx_strand_id
1 'polypeptide(L)'
;RSWPRADTASAAATAAANEPTAVTRKQVPDSGKQGGSRKTQNTQNGDDKAAQSVDWKGPTGKQPDLSQYSDLSVEVSLAKQRVYVKSGGQTIYTMIASTGVDDATPHGSYTIDTRGEHFYNAEEGMGADYWVQFYGSYLFHSVPTGEAFGDYLPEEGAKLGQPASHGCVRLTVADAQWFYDQVPDGTLVTIA
;
A
#
# COMPACT_ATOMS: atom_id res chain seq x y z
N ARG A 1 -15.85 17.01 21.79
CA ARG A 1 -16.89 15.98 21.75
C ARG A 1 -16.19 14.64 21.77
N SER A 2 -16.49 13.84 22.82
CA SER A 2 -15.84 12.56 23.13
C SER A 2 -16.25 11.47 22.15
N TRP A 3 -15.28 10.65 21.74
CA TRP A 3 -15.51 9.44 20.96
C TRP A 3 -16.13 8.35 21.86
N PRO A 4 -17.06 7.54 21.35
CA PRO A 4 -17.46 6.31 22.03
C PRO A 4 -16.39 5.22 21.83
N ARG A 5 -16.00 4.58 22.93
CA ARG A 5 -15.13 3.40 22.96
C ARG A 5 -15.89 2.22 22.39
N ALA A 6 -15.31 1.52 21.41
CA ALA A 6 -15.78 0.22 20.98
C ALA A 6 -15.32 -0.83 22.00
N ASP A 7 -16.27 -1.63 22.50
CA ASP A 7 -16.05 -2.71 23.44
C ASP A 7 -15.25 -3.86 22.79
N THR A 8 -14.27 -4.32 23.54
CA THR A 8 -13.40 -5.45 23.26
C THR A 8 -14.17 -6.76 23.30
N ALA A 9 -14.21 -7.49 22.18
CA ALA A 9 -14.49 -8.92 22.19
C ALA A 9 -13.17 -9.70 22.06
N SER A 10 -12.74 -10.30 23.16
CA SER A 10 -11.62 -11.21 23.28
C SER A 10 -11.95 -12.54 22.60
N ALA A 11 -11.11 -12.96 21.64
CA ALA A 11 -11.05 -14.36 21.25
C ALA A 11 -9.58 -14.81 21.36
N ALA A 12 -9.32 -15.59 22.39
CA ALA A 12 -8.06 -16.28 22.60
C ALA A 12 -7.92 -17.42 21.59
N ALA A 13 -6.84 -17.41 20.81
CA ALA A 13 -6.39 -18.56 20.04
C ALA A 13 -5.00 -18.99 20.54
N THR A 14 -4.96 -20.21 21.04
CA THR A 14 -3.83 -20.91 21.63
C THR A 14 -2.74 -21.18 20.58
N ALA A 15 -1.53 -20.70 20.83
CA ALA A 15 -0.35 -21.03 20.03
C ALA A 15 0.24 -22.37 20.48
N ALA A 16 0.36 -23.32 19.57
CA ALA A 16 1.16 -24.53 19.75
C ALA A 16 2.54 -24.29 19.16
N ALA A 17 3.57 -24.39 20.00
CA ALA A 17 4.97 -24.35 19.64
C ALA A 17 5.38 -25.65 18.93
N ASN A 18 6.15 -25.54 17.84
CA ASN A 18 7.00 -26.61 17.33
C ASN A 18 8.38 -26.04 16.99
N GLU A 19 9.38 -26.49 17.76
CA GLU A 19 10.80 -26.24 17.50
C GLU A 19 11.32 -27.06 16.32
N PRO A 20 12.28 -26.56 15.53
CA PRO A 20 12.99 -27.38 14.57
C PRO A 20 14.31 -27.94 15.15
N THR A 21 14.47 -29.22 14.97
CA THR A 21 15.65 -30.02 15.30
C THR A 21 16.83 -29.68 14.39
N ALA A 22 18.00 -29.52 15.00
CA ALA A 22 19.27 -29.32 14.34
C ALA A 22 19.76 -30.60 13.61
N VAL A 23 20.28 -30.44 12.38
CA VAL A 23 21.08 -31.48 11.69
C VAL A 23 22.40 -30.93 11.18
N THR A 24 23.40 -31.53 11.70
CA THR A 24 24.83 -31.59 11.61
C THR A 24 25.50 -31.25 10.27
N ARG A 25 26.53 -30.42 10.44
CA ARG A 25 27.62 -30.04 9.55
C ARG A 25 28.49 -31.23 9.12
N LYS A 26 28.84 -31.39 7.83
CA LYS A 26 30.00 -32.16 7.37
C LYS A 26 30.89 -31.31 6.48
N GLN A 27 32.19 -31.33 6.83
CA GLN A 27 33.30 -30.63 6.21
C GLN A 27 33.84 -31.33 4.96
N VAL A 28 34.32 -30.54 4.06
CA VAL A 28 35.36 -30.45 3.02
C VAL A 28 36.34 -31.64 2.88
N PRO A 29 36.91 -31.93 1.68
CA PRO A 29 38.21 -31.36 1.40
C PRO A 29 38.46 -30.78 0.00
N ASP A 30 39.41 -29.88 0.02
CA ASP A 30 40.18 -29.15 -0.96
C ASP A 30 41.02 -30.02 -1.91
N SER A 31 41.22 -29.58 -3.17
CA SER A 31 42.40 -29.73 -4.04
C SER A 31 42.03 -29.24 -5.46
N GLY A 32 42.53 -28.18 -6.02
CA GLY A 32 43.89 -27.93 -6.40
C GLY A 32 44.01 -27.69 -7.90
N LYS A 33 44.42 -26.48 -8.32
CA LYS A 33 45.30 -26.09 -9.41
C LYS A 33 44.83 -25.99 -10.89
N GLN A 34 44.96 -24.76 -11.35
CA GLN A 34 45.69 -24.25 -12.57
C GLN A 34 45.01 -24.26 -13.94
N GLY A 35 44.90 -23.03 -14.47
CA GLY A 35 45.56 -22.65 -15.77
C GLY A 35 44.63 -22.45 -16.96
N GLY A 36 44.60 -21.24 -17.51
CA GLY A 36 44.16 -21.07 -18.89
C GLY A 36 43.45 -19.77 -19.22
N SER A 37 44.21 -18.78 -19.51
CA SER A 37 43.79 -17.52 -20.12
C SER A 37 43.07 -17.77 -21.45
N ARG A 38 41.84 -17.33 -21.62
CA ARG A 38 41.25 -16.99 -22.93
C ARG A 38 40.30 -15.82 -22.80
N LYS A 39 40.75 -14.73 -23.34
CA LYS A 39 40.05 -13.50 -23.63
C LYS A 39 38.94 -13.80 -24.63
N THR A 40 37.71 -13.76 -24.21
CA THR A 40 36.57 -13.72 -25.12
C THR A 40 35.74 -12.52 -24.72
N GLN A 41 35.72 -11.53 -25.59
CA GLN A 41 34.78 -10.42 -25.51
C GLN A 41 33.39 -11.01 -25.65
N ASN A 42 32.62 -10.90 -24.64
CA ASN A 42 31.19 -11.13 -24.73
C ASN A 42 30.49 -9.80 -24.43
N THR A 43 29.93 -9.25 -25.47
CA THR A 43 29.01 -8.12 -25.43
C THR A 43 27.80 -8.57 -24.60
N GLN A 44 27.79 -8.25 -23.33
CA GLN A 44 26.58 -8.37 -22.51
C GLN A 44 25.78 -7.10 -22.75
N ASN A 45 24.75 -7.24 -23.58
CA ASN A 45 23.56 -6.42 -23.47
C ASN A 45 22.91 -6.79 -22.14
N GLY A 46 23.34 -6.13 -21.09
CA GLY A 46 22.64 -6.16 -19.81
C GLY A 46 21.39 -5.30 -19.94
N ASP A 47 20.26 -5.94 -20.08
CA ASP A 47 18.97 -5.35 -19.72
C ASP A 47 18.94 -5.16 -18.19
N ASP A 48 19.72 -4.23 -17.70
CA ASP A 48 19.51 -3.62 -16.39
C ASP A 48 18.24 -2.76 -16.48
N LYS A 49 17.09 -3.43 -16.45
CA LYS A 49 15.85 -2.80 -16.04
C LYS A 49 16.01 -2.48 -14.56
N ALA A 50 16.72 -1.38 -14.28
CA ALA A 50 16.72 -0.77 -12.95
C ALA A 50 15.27 -0.67 -12.52
N ALA A 51 14.90 -1.35 -11.45
CA ALA A 51 13.58 -1.24 -10.85
C ALA A 51 13.35 0.26 -10.60
N GLN A 52 12.54 0.90 -11.46
CA GLN A 52 12.21 2.30 -11.30
C GLN A 52 11.56 2.43 -9.93
N SER A 53 12.23 3.12 -9.02
CA SER A 53 11.67 3.44 -7.72
C SER A 53 10.38 4.20 -7.94
N VAL A 54 9.29 3.72 -7.35
CA VAL A 54 7.99 4.38 -7.43
C VAL A 54 8.12 5.79 -6.85
N ASP A 55 7.67 6.80 -7.59
CA ASP A 55 7.49 8.13 -7.03
C ASP A 55 6.28 8.13 -6.09
N TRP A 56 6.55 7.84 -4.82
CA TRP A 56 5.51 7.77 -3.80
C TRP A 56 5.07 9.14 -3.26
N LYS A 57 5.71 10.23 -3.72
CA LYS A 57 5.35 11.61 -3.34
C LYS A 57 4.44 12.27 -4.35
N GLY A 58 4.78 12.18 -5.62
CA GLY A 58 4.05 12.81 -6.71
C GLY A 58 2.76 12.08 -7.09
N PRO A 59 1.91 12.70 -7.93
CA PRO A 59 0.71 12.06 -8.43
C PRO A 59 1.05 10.91 -9.39
N THR A 60 0.23 9.86 -9.41
CA THR A 60 0.40 8.75 -10.35
C THR A 60 0.22 9.19 -11.81
N GLY A 61 -0.61 10.19 -12.03
CA GLY A 61 -0.88 10.73 -13.37
C GLY A 61 -1.47 12.14 -13.30
N LYS A 62 -2.04 12.59 -14.41
CA LYS A 62 -2.71 13.91 -14.46
C LYS A 62 -4.02 13.82 -13.68
N GLN A 63 -4.09 14.50 -12.55
CA GLN A 63 -5.26 14.53 -11.69
C GLN A 63 -6.40 15.35 -12.33
N PRO A 64 -7.59 14.76 -12.53
CA PRO A 64 -8.75 15.49 -13.05
C PRO A 64 -9.37 16.37 -11.96
N ASP A 65 -10.10 17.40 -12.39
CA ASP A 65 -11.00 18.17 -11.54
C ASP A 65 -12.36 17.46 -11.51
N LEU A 66 -12.70 16.81 -10.38
CA LEU A 66 -13.93 16.03 -10.25
C LEU A 66 -15.20 16.86 -10.30
N SER A 67 -15.13 18.18 -10.14
CA SER A 67 -16.28 19.06 -10.35
C SER A 67 -16.84 19.05 -11.77
N GLN A 68 -16.03 18.57 -12.73
CA GLN A 68 -16.41 18.42 -14.14
C GLN A 68 -17.10 17.08 -14.46
N TYR A 69 -17.26 16.20 -13.46
CA TYR A 69 -17.76 14.84 -13.63
C TYR A 69 -18.97 14.59 -12.75
N SER A 70 -19.79 13.64 -13.15
CA SER A 70 -20.96 13.16 -12.41
C SER A 70 -20.92 11.63 -12.29
N ASP A 71 -21.82 11.07 -11.49
CA ASP A 71 -21.91 9.62 -11.29
C ASP A 71 -20.54 8.99 -10.92
N LEU A 72 -19.95 9.56 -9.85
CA LEU A 72 -18.63 9.18 -9.38
C LEU A 72 -18.69 7.87 -8.59
N SER A 73 -17.70 7.01 -8.83
CA SER A 73 -17.45 5.80 -8.06
C SER A 73 -15.95 5.50 -7.98
N VAL A 74 -15.58 4.68 -7.01
CA VAL A 74 -14.20 4.24 -6.78
C VAL A 74 -14.15 2.72 -6.85
N GLU A 75 -13.19 2.17 -7.57
CA GLU A 75 -12.91 0.75 -7.60
C GLU A 75 -11.48 0.50 -7.11
N VAL A 76 -11.32 -0.42 -6.16
CA VAL A 76 -10.01 -0.88 -5.70
C VAL A 76 -9.77 -2.28 -6.22
N SER A 77 -8.73 -2.44 -7.03
CA SER A 77 -8.28 -3.76 -7.49
C SER A 77 -7.15 -4.27 -6.61
N LEU A 78 -7.45 -5.28 -5.81
CA LEU A 78 -6.49 -5.94 -4.94
C LEU A 78 -5.41 -6.67 -5.75
N ALA A 79 -5.81 -7.31 -6.84
CA ALA A 79 -4.88 -8.02 -7.72
C ALA A 79 -3.90 -7.08 -8.44
N LYS A 80 -4.33 -5.88 -8.80
CA LYS A 80 -3.51 -4.92 -9.55
C LYS A 80 -2.82 -3.89 -8.67
N GLN A 81 -3.21 -3.79 -7.39
CA GLN A 81 -2.76 -2.76 -6.48
C GLN A 81 -2.96 -1.35 -7.08
N ARG A 82 -4.20 -1.10 -7.49
CA ARG A 82 -4.64 0.15 -8.13
C ARG A 82 -6.00 0.60 -7.60
N VAL A 83 -6.17 1.90 -7.56
CA VAL A 83 -7.46 2.55 -7.32
C VAL A 83 -7.88 3.27 -8.60
N TYR A 84 -9.11 3.03 -9.04
CA TYR A 84 -9.71 3.64 -10.20
C TYR A 84 -10.84 4.57 -9.75
N VAL A 85 -10.75 5.83 -10.10
CA VAL A 85 -11.88 6.76 -9.97
C VAL A 85 -12.63 6.76 -11.29
N LYS A 86 -13.95 6.58 -11.22
CA LYS A 86 -14.83 6.41 -12.37
C LYS A 86 -15.91 7.47 -12.39
N SER A 87 -16.36 7.83 -13.60
CA SER A 87 -17.55 8.62 -13.86
C SER A 87 -18.40 7.90 -14.88
N GLY A 88 -19.68 7.63 -14.55
CA GLY A 88 -20.56 6.85 -15.41
C GLY A 88 -20.01 5.46 -15.79
N GLY A 89 -19.25 4.84 -14.87
CA GLY A 89 -18.59 3.55 -15.08
C GLY A 89 -17.28 3.59 -15.87
N GLN A 90 -16.90 4.73 -16.43
CA GLN A 90 -15.63 4.89 -17.15
C GLN A 90 -14.53 5.39 -16.21
N THR A 91 -13.34 4.78 -16.27
CA THR A 91 -12.19 5.23 -15.50
C THR A 91 -11.69 6.59 -16.00
N ILE A 92 -11.67 7.57 -15.10
CA ILE A 92 -11.17 8.94 -15.36
C ILE A 92 -9.83 9.20 -14.69
N TYR A 93 -9.48 8.43 -13.65
CA TYR A 93 -8.17 8.50 -13.01
C TYR A 93 -7.76 7.14 -12.43
N THR A 94 -6.48 6.81 -12.56
CA THR A 94 -5.89 5.60 -11.99
C THR A 94 -4.75 5.97 -11.07
N MET A 95 -4.78 5.45 -9.84
CA MET A 95 -3.76 5.68 -8.83
C MET A 95 -3.05 4.37 -8.49
N ILE A 96 -1.74 4.42 -8.30
CA ILE A 96 -0.99 3.34 -7.68
C ILE A 96 -1.42 3.24 -6.21
N ALA A 97 -1.55 2.01 -5.70
CA ALA A 97 -1.98 1.80 -4.33
C ALA A 97 -1.25 0.63 -3.68
N SER A 98 -1.30 0.58 -2.35
CA SER A 98 -0.95 -0.59 -1.56
C SER A 98 -2.10 -0.94 -0.63
N THR A 99 -2.63 -2.13 -0.76
CA THR A 99 -3.70 -2.67 0.09
C THR A 99 -3.13 -3.54 1.20
N GLY A 100 -3.99 -4.20 1.97
CA GLY A 100 -3.59 -5.08 3.06
C GLY A 100 -2.81 -6.31 2.59
N VAL A 101 -1.81 -6.71 3.38
CA VAL A 101 -1.16 -8.02 3.23
C VAL A 101 -2.15 -9.14 3.58
N ASP A 102 -1.91 -10.34 3.07
CA ASP A 102 -2.71 -11.52 3.39
C ASP A 102 -4.23 -11.31 3.21
N ASP A 103 -4.59 -10.54 2.16
CA ASP A 103 -5.99 -10.23 1.82
C ASP A 103 -6.77 -9.49 2.94
N ALA A 104 -6.06 -8.70 3.76
CA ALA A 104 -6.64 -8.02 4.92
C ALA A 104 -7.57 -6.84 4.57
N THR A 105 -7.56 -6.34 3.33
CA THR A 105 -8.51 -5.31 2.89
C THR A 105 -9.87 -5.95 2.61
N PRO A 106 -10.98 -5.48 3.23
CA PRO A 106 -12.28 -6.13 3.09
C PRO A 106 -12.83 -6.00 1.66
N HIS A 107 -13.22 -7.12 1.07
CA HIS A 107 -13.92 -7.17 -0.21
C HIS A 107 -15.36 -6.67 -0.08
N GLY A 108 -15.91 -6.14 -1.14
CA GLY A 108 -17.32 -5.75 -1.18
C GLY A 108 -17.56 -4.31 -1.63
N SER A 109 -18.73 -3.79 -1.28
CA SER A 109 -19.17 -2.43 -1.63
C SER A 109 -19.41 -1.62 -0.38
N TYR A 110 -18.86 -0.43 -0.36
CA TYR A 110 -18.85 0.52 0.75
C TYR A 110 -19.16 1.93 0.23
N THR A 111 -19.23 2.90 1.12
CA THR A 111 -19.35 4.32 0.77
C THR A 111 -18.37 5.15 1.55
N ILE A 112 -17.87 6.23 0.94
CA ILE A 112 -17.06 7.24 1.63
C ILE A 112 -17.93 7.89 2.71
N ASP A 113 -17.41 7.94 3.95
CA ASP A 113 -18.13 8.46 5.11
C ASP A 113 -17.51 9.75 5.64
N THR A 114 -16.35 9.66 6.27
CA THR A 114 -15.69 10.80 6.92
C THR A 114 -14.21 10.87 6.55
N ARG A 115 -13.56 11.99 6.89
CA ARG A 115 -12.16 12.22 6.56
C ARG A 115 -11.47 13.13 7.57
N GLY A 116 -10.15 13.15 7.54
CA GLY A 116 -9.35 14.06 8.35
C GLY A 116 -7.94 14.21 7.79
N GLU A 117 -7.26 15.24 8.25
CA GLU A 117 -5.95 15.62 7.71
C GLU A 117 -4.83 14.67 8.14
N HIS A 118 -4.88 14.18 9.38
CA HIS A 118 -3.82 13.34 9.94
C HIS A 118 -4.35 12.44 11.05
N PHE A 119 -3.74 11.26 11.22
CA PHE A 119 -3.85 10.43 12.40
C PHE A 119 -2.50 9.80 12.75
N TYR A 120 -2.36 9.37 13.99
CA TYR A 120 -1.22 8.57 14.46
C TYR A 120 -1.72 7.39 15.30
N ASN A 121 -1.24 6.20 15.00
CA ASN A 121 -1.49 4.98 15.75
C ASN A 121 -0.24 4.61 16.53
N ALA A 122 -0.25 4.84 17.85
CA ALA A 122 0.91 4.58 18.71
C ALA A 122 1.26 3.09 18.83
N GLU A 123 0.28 2.19 18.63
CA GLU A 123 0.50 0.74 18.67
C GLU A 123 1.31 0.27 17.45
N GLU A 124 1.07 0.88 16.29
CA GLU A 124 1.81 0.62 15.06
C GLU A 124 3.07 1.48 14.93
N GLY A 125 3.18 2.55 15.72
CA GLY A 125 4.24 3.54 15.62
C GLY A 125 4.22 4.33 14.31
N MET A 126 3.07 4.39 13.64
CA MET A 126 2.88 5.03 12.35
C MET A 126 1.59 5.85 12.32
N GLY A 127 1.62 6.90 11.53
CA GLY A 127 0.46 7.70 11.16
C GLY A 127 0.28 7.76 9.67
N ALA A 128 -0.66 8.57 9.22
CA ALA A 128 -0.82 8.94 7.82
C ALA A 128 -1.61 10.24 7.67
N ASP A 129 -1.43 10.87 6.52
CA ASP A 129 -2.10 12.10 6.16
C ASP A 129 -3.25 11.86 5.18
N TYR A 130 -4.18 12.81 5.10
CA TYR A 130 -5.28 12.83 4.13
C TYR A 130 -6.11 11.55 4.15
N TRP A 131 -6.52 11.13 5.35
CA TRP A 131 -7.32 9.91 5.47
C TRP A 131 -8.79 10.13 5.12
N VAL A 132 -9.35 9.14 4.42
CA VAL A 132 -10.76 9.10 3.99
C VAL A 132 -11.31 7.72 4.31
N GLN A 133 -12.31 7.67 5.19
CA GLN A 133 -12.91 6.41 5.68
C GLN A 133 -13.90 5.84 4.66
N PHE A 134 -13.88 4.53 4.47
CA PHE A 134 -14.89 3.84 3.69
C PHE A 134 -15.60 2.71 4.47
N TYR A 135 -14.95 2.16 5.51
CA TYR A 135 -15.60 1.12 6.33
C TYR A 135 -14.86 0.97 7.67
N GLY A 136 -15.57 1.15 8.81
CA GLY A 136 -15.00 0.95 10.14
C GLY A 136 -13.68 1.71 10.33
N SER A 137 -12.58 1.00 10.57
CA SER A 137 -11.23 1.55 10.67
C SER A 137 -10.45 1.52 9.35
N TYR A 138 -11.08 1.11 8.24
CA TYR A 138 -10.43 1.03 6.95
C TYR A 138 -10.52 2.36 6.19
N LEU A 139 -9.36 2.84 5.76
CA LEU A 139 -9.16 4.17 5.21
C LEU A 139 -8.42 4.10 3.86
N PHE A 140 -8.67 5.10 3.00
CA PHE A 140 -7.68 5.56 2.04
C PHE A 140 -6.81 6.58 2.76
N HIS A 141 -5.51 6.57 2.55
CA HIS A 141 -4.59 7.55 3.13
C HIS A 141 -3.25 7.60 2.38
N SER A 142 -2.40 8.55 2.73
CA SER A 142 -1.05 8.70 2.17
C SER A 142 -0.12 7.51 2.50
N VAL A 143 1.08 7.52 1.91
CA VAL A 143 2.22 6.79 2.48
C VAL A 143 2.31 7.09 3.98
N PRO A 144 2.63 6.10 4.84
CA PRO A 144 2.73 6.29 6.27
C PRO A 144 3.69 7.38 6.69
N THR A 145 3.35 8.04 7.80
CA THR A 145 4.17 9.03 8.48
C THR A 145 4.68 8.49 9.81
N GLY A 146 5.64 9.17 10.41
CA GLY A 146 5.86 9.13 11.85
C GLY A 146 4.70 9.80 12.60
N GLU A 147 4.99 10.35 13.78
CA GLU A 147 3.99 10.96 14.65
C GLU A 147 3.40 12.25 14.08
N ALA A 148 4.17 13.01 13.32
CA ALA A 148 3.77 14.31 12.81
C ALA A 148 3.25 14.26 11.37
N PHE A 149 2.31 15.16 11.05
CA PHE A 149 1.88 15.43 9.68
C PHE A 149 3.10 15.77 8.79
N GLY A 150 3.20 15.15 7.62
CA GLY A 150 4.26 15.38 6.65
C GLY A 150 5.58 14.65 6.93
N ASP A 151 5.69 13.94 8.04
CA ASP A 151 6.87 13.14 8.40
C ASP A 151 6.84 11.76 7.73
N TYR A 152 6.85 11.73 6.41
CA TYR A 152 6.71 10.51 5.63
C TYR A 152 7.89 9.56 5.79
N LEU A 153 7.60 8.27 5.91
CA LEU A 153 8.56 7.19 6.04
C LEU A 153 8.97 6.66 4.65
N PRO A 154 10.19 6.93 4.16
CA PRO A 154 10.61 6.53 2.81
C PRO A 154 10.58 5.02 2.59
N GLU A 155 10.87 4.22 3.60
CA GLU A 155 10.83 2.76 3.56
C GLU A 155 9.41 2.23 3.34
N GLU A 156 8.39 2.92 3.86
CA GLU A 156 6.99 2.60 3.61
C GLU A 156 6.55 3.09 2.21
N GLY A 157 7.06 4.23 1.78
CA GLY A 157 6.84 4.74 0.42
C GLY A 157 7.38 3.80 -0.65
N ALA A 158 8.54 3.19 -0.42
CA ALA A 158 9.16 2.23 -1.35
C ALA A 158 8.32 0.96 -1.56
N LYS A 159 7.39 0.64 -0.67
CA LYS A 159 6.48 -0.53 -0.78
C LYS A 159 5.26 -0.26 -1.67
N LEU A 160 5.04 0.99 -2.09
CA LEU A 160 3.84 1.36 -2.84
C LEU A 160 3.75 0.58 -4.16
N GLY A 161 2.55 0.07 -4.44
CA GLY A 161 2.29 -0.81 -5.59
C GLY A 161 2.26 -2.30 -5.26
N GLN A 162 2.53 -2.65 -4.00
CA GLN A 162 2.44 -4.02 -3.47
C GLN A 162 1.61 -4.02 -2.18
N PRO A 163 0.98 -5.14 -1.79
CA PRO A 163 0.32 -5.25 -0.49
C PRO A 163 1.30 -4.93 0.65
N ALA A 164 0.95 -4.00 1.52
CA ALA A 164 1.87 -3.50 2.55
C ALA A 164 1.20 -3.02 3.84
N SER A 165 -0.12 -2.87 3.88
CA SER A 165 -0.87 -2.36 5.04
C SER A 165 -1.51 -3.48 5.85
N HIS A 166 -2.13 -3.12 6.97
CA HIS A 166 -2.99 -4.03 7.76
C HIS A 166 -4.46 -4.04 7.27
N GLY A 167 -4.74 -3.40 6.13
CA GLY A 167 -6.07 -3.39 5.51
C GLY A 167 -6.45 -2.07 4.87
N CYS A 168 -5.86 -0.95 5.28
CA CYS A 168 -6.06 0.34 4.64
C CYS A 168 -5.51 0.38 3.20
N VAL A 169 -5.96 1.32 2.41
CA VAL A 169 -5.52 1.56 1.04
C VAL A 169 -4.58 2.75 1.01
N ARG A 170 -3.29 2.49 0.87
CA ARG A 170 -2.24 3.52 0.80
C ARG A 170 -2.13 4.05 -0.61
N LEU A 171 -1.99 5.37 -0.74
CA LEU A 171 -1.80 6.10 -1.99
C LEU A 171 -0.49 6.89 -1.95
N THR A 172 -0.05 7.45 -3.09
CA THR A 172 1.01 8.46 -3.06
C THR A 172 0.55 9.64 -2.22
N VAL A 173 1.47 10.46 -1.74
CA VAL A 173 1.13 11.66 -0.96
C VAL A 173 0.20 12.58 -1.75
N ALA A 174 0.55 12.87 -3.01
CA ALA A 174 -0.24 13.76 -3.86
C ALA A 174 -1.60 13.17 -4.23
N ASP A 175 -1.69 11.85 -4.45
CA ASP A 175 -2.96 11.18 -4.75
C ASP A 175 -3.87 11.11 -3.53
N ALA A 176 -3.31 10.89 -2.34
CA ALA A 176 -4.08 10.92 -1.09
C ALA A 176 -4.68 12.30 -0.83
N GLN A 177 -3.89 13.36 -1.00
CA GLN A 177 -4.37 14.74 -0.89
C GLN A 177 -5.48 15.03 -1.91
N TRP A 178 -5.25 14.69 -3.17
CA TRP A 178 -6.25 14.87 -4.23
C TRP A 178 -7.54 14.09 -3.93
N PHE A 179 -7.43 12.83 -3.48
CA PHE A 179 -8.57 11.99 -3.12
C PHE A 179 -9.36 12.61 -1.95
N TYR A 180 -8.65 13.07 -0.93
CA TYR A 180 -9.20 13.78 0.22
C TYR A 180 -9.96 15.06 -0.18
N ASP A 181 -9.39 15.82 -1.10
CA ASP A 181 -9.96 17.11 -1.53
C ASP A 181 -11.14 16.95 -2.50
N GLN A 182 -11.11 15.92 -3.37
CA GLN A 182 -11.98 15.85 -4.54
C GLN A 182 -13.10 14.81 -4.45
N VAL A 183 -12.87 13.66 -3.83
CA VAL A 183 -13.85 12.57 -3.80
C VAL A 183 -14.92 12.86 -2.74
N PRO A 184 -16.21 13.02 -3.13
CA PRO A 184 -17.28 13.39 -2.20
C PRO A 184 -17.61 12.28 -1.19
N ASP A 185 -18.12 12.68 -0.02
CA ASP A 185 -18.77 11.75 0.91
C ASP A 185 -20.00 11.11 0.22
N GLY A 186 -20.28 9.85 0.55
CA GLY A 186 -21.33 9.07 -0.10
C GLY A 186 -20.93 8.42 -1.43
N THR A 187 -19.71 8.67 -1.94
CA THR A 187 -19.22 8.01 -3.17
C THR A 187 -19.10 6.49 -2.95
N LEU A 188 -19.65 5.70 -3.89
CA LEU A 188 -19.56 4.24 -3.85
C LEU A 188 -18.11 3.78 -4.02
N VAL A 189 -17.68 2.84 -3.18
CA VAL A 189 -16.38 2.16 -3.23
C VAL A 189 -16.61 0.68 -3.40
N THR A 190 -16.03 0.09 -4.45
CA THR A 190 -16.06 -1.37 -4.69
C THR A 190 -14.65 -1.92 -4.59
N ILE A 191 -14.46 -3.00 -3.82
CA ILE A 191 -13.16 -3.64 -3.58
C ILE A 191 -13.21 -5.11 -3.99
N ALA A 192 -12.33 -5.50 -4.93
CA ALA A 192 -12.22 -6.87 -5.46
C ALA A 192 -10.79 -7.24 -5.91
#